data_8663f19b844b1154c03ab28dd89515b7
#
_entry.id   8663f19b844b1154c03ab28dd89515b7
#
_cell.length_a   1.000
_cell.length_b   1.000
_cell.length_c   1.000
_cell.angle_alpha   90.00
_cell.angle_beta   90.00
_cell.angle_gamma   90.00
#
_symmetry.space_group_name_H-M   'P 1'
#
loop_
_entity.id
_entity.type
_entity.pdbx_description
1 polymer ?
#
loop_
_entity_poly.entity_id
_entity_poly.type
_entity_poly.pdbx_seq_one_letter_code
_entity_poly.pdbx_strand_id
1 'polypeptide(L)'
;KTNRSFTVGLMVPDLTNPAFAPIIKGIDNMLEAHGYSVIVANTYNLPEKQQSTVEKFRERHVDGLIIATAKREDKLIDDCRREGTPFVQAVRASNDTDVSSVLSDEHIGGNMVISHLAQLGHKRIAYVAGPQLFSTGYERYQGFLQGMKNAGLKPDRDLVVFCDEFSEEEGRNATSKLLAGRKKFTAVYAGNDIMALGVYDELEADGIKCGKDISVVGFDDMPFADKFNPPLTTVHTPLVNVGAEAARILLENISDPDILARSIKLKPDLIVRASTGWVK
;
A
#
# COMPACT_ATOMS: atom_id res chain seq x y z
N LYS A 1 8.08 26.55 30.32
CA LYS A 1 8.15 25.07 30.14
C LYS A 1 7.22 24.73 28.99
N THR A 2 7.74 24.29 27.89
CA THR A 2 6.96 23.76 26.77
C THR A 2 6.26 22.50 27.29
N ASN A 3 4.93 22.44 27.13
CA ASN A 3 4.11 21.28 27.57
C ASN A 3 4.19 20.16 26.50
N ARG A 4 5.41 19.89 25.98
CA ARG A 4 5.66 18.88 24.94
C ARG A 4 6.21 17.60 25.55
N SER A 5 5.71 16.45 25.11
CA SER A 5 6.18 15.13 25.52
C SER A 5 7.36 14.61 24.67
N PHE A 6 7.62 15.27 23.54
CA PHE A 6 8.58 14.81 22.52
C PHE A 6 8.31 13.37 22.07
N THR A 7 7.02 13.04 21.96
CA THR A 7 6.56 11.70 21.59
C THR A 7 5.49 11.81 20.51
N VAL A 8 5.61 10.96 19.47
CA VAL A 8 4.65 10.83 18.37
C VAL A 8 3.99 9.45 18.43
N GLY A 9 2.67 9.40 18.23
CA GLY A 9 1.94 8.16 18.07
C GLY A 9 1.89 7.72 16.60
N LEU A 10 2.25 6.48 16.30
CA LEU A 10 2.11 5.87 14.98
C LEU A 10 1.08 4.74 15.04
N MET A 11 0.07 4.81 14.19
CA MET A 11 -0.94 3.77 14.01
C MET A 11 -0.67 2.99 12.74
N VAL A 12 -0.45 1.68 12.86
CA VAL A 12 -0.28 0.76 11.73
C VAL A 12 -1.38 -0.31 11.72
N PRO A 13 -1.77 -0.82 10.54
CA PRO A 13 -2.82 -1.83 10.47
C PRO A 13 -2.35 -3.21 10.95
N ASP A 14 -1.11 -3.58 10.62
CA ASP A 14 -0.55 -4.88 10.98
C ASP A 14 0.99 -4.83 11.02
N LEU A 15 1.56 -5.02 12.22
CA LEU A 15 3.02 -5.06 12.42
C LEU A 15 3.68 -6.32 11.82
N THR A 16 2.91 -7.35 11.52
CA THR A 16 3.45 -8.57 10.88
C THR A 16 3.64 -8.39 9.37
N ASN A 17 3.01 -7.36 8.78
CA ASN A 17 3.22 -7.03 7.37
C ASN A 17 4.58 -6.33 7.17
N PRO A 18 5.54 -6.96 6.45
CA PRO A 18 6.90 -6.45 6.28
C PRO A 18 6.99 -5.06 5.63
N ALA A 19 5.95 -4.62 4.92
CA ALA A 19 5.92 -3.27 4.31
C ALA A 19 5.99 -2.14 5.35
N PHE A 20 5.58 -2.39 6.61
CA PHE A 20 5.59 -1.34 7.64
C PHE A 20 6.96 -1.13 8.29
N ALA A 21 7.85 -2.10 8.28
CA ALA A 21 9.18 -1.95 8.87
C ALA A 21 10.02 -0.81 8.23
N PRO A 22 10.12 -0.68 6.89
CA PRO A 22 10.80 0.45 6.27
C PRO A 22 10.12 1.80 6.55
N ILE A 23 8.79 1.85 6.66
CA ILE A 23 8.05 3.06 7.00
C ILE A 23 8.40 3.51 8.42
N ILE A 24 8.32 2.59 9.38
CA ILE A 24 8.69 2.84 10.80
C ILE A 24 10.13 3.33 10.88
N LYS A 25 11.07 2.71 10.16
CA LYS A 25 12.47 3.14 10.10
C LYS A 25 12.60 4.58 9.60
N GLY A 26 11.87 4.97 8.56
CA GLY A 26 11.89 6.33 8.03
C GLY A 26 11.35 7.35 9.03
N ILE A 27 10.26 7.01 9.71
CA ILE A 27 9.64 7.83 10.76
C ILE A 27 10.61 7.99 11.94
N ASP A 28 11.12 6.88 12.47
CA ASP A 28 12.00 6.86 13.64
C ASP A 28 13.27 7.68 13.42
N ASN A 29 13.96 7.47 12.30
CA ASN A 29 15.17 8.24 11.96
C ASN A 29 14.90 9.76 11.90
N MET A 30 13.77 10.16 11.31
CA MET A 30 13.42 11.59 11.20
C MET A 30 13.07 12.18 12.57
N LEU A 31 12.31 11.46 13.38
CA LEU A 31 11.90 11.89 14.72
C LEU A 31 13.10 11.96 15.68
N GLU A 32 13.97 10.95 15.69
CA GLU A 32 15.18 10.90 16.53
C GLU A 32 16.10 12.10 16.26
N ALA A 33 16.30 12.46 14.99
CA ALA A 33 17.09 13.64 14.60
C ALA A 33 16.55 14.96 15.16
N HIS A 34 15.29 15.00 15.58
CA HIS A 34 14.64 16.17 16.19
C HIS A 34 14.33 16.00 17.68
N GLY A 35 14.87 14.96 18.32
CA GLY A 35 14.68 14.69 19.75
C GLY A 35 13.33 14.11 20.12
N TYR A 36 12.60 13.52 19.15
CA TYR A 36 11.33 12.87 19.37
C TYR A 36 11.48 11.35 19.39
N SER A 37 10.58 10.69 20.11
CA SER A 37 10.41 9.21 20.08
C SER A 37 9.09 8.83 19.44
N VAL A 38 8.99 7.62 18.87
CA VAL A 38 7.75 7.08 18.31
C VAL A 38 7.18 5.94 19.18
N ILE A 39 5.87 5.99 19.44
CA ILE A 39 5.11 4.87 20.02
C ILE A 39 4.27 4.26 18.91
N VAL A 40 4.52 2.99 18.59
CA VAL A 40 3.80 2.28 17.53
C VAL A 40 2.66 1.46 18.12
N ALA A 41 1.48 1.56 17.52
CA ALA A 41 0.30 0.78 17.88
C ALA A 41 -0.27 0.01 16.69
N ASN A 42 -0.54 -1.27 16.89
CA ASN A 42 -1.18 -2.14 15.91
C ASN A 42 -2.71 -2.11 16.09
N THR A 43 -3.44 -1.78 15.01
CA THR A 43 -4.89 -1.60 15.07
C THR A 43 -5.70 -2.72 14.41
N TYR A 44 -5.05 -3.59 13.62
CA TYR A 44 -5.69 -4.67 12.84
C TYR A 44 -6.80 -4.18 11.90
N ASN A 45 -6.75 -2.92 11.46
CA ASN A 45 -7.80 -2.24 10.69
C ASN A 45 -9.19 -2.21 11.41
N LEU A 46 -9.24 -2.51 12.72
CA LEU A 46 -10.48 -2.53 13.49
C LEU A 46 -10.84 -1.13 13.99
N PRO A 47 -12.03 -0.58 13.65
CA PRO A 47 -12.42 0.79 14.01
C PRO A 47 -12.37 1.06 15.51
N GLU A 48 -12.83 0.10 16.33
CA GLU A 48 -12.82 0.21 17.80
C GLU A 48 -11.41 0.26 18.37
N LYS A 49 -10.45 -0.46 17.76
CA LYS A 49 -9.04 -0.39 18.15
C LYS A 49 -8.38 0.91 17.71
N GLN A 50 -8.73 1.39 16.53
CA GLN A 50 -8.24 2.69 16.05
C GLN A 50 -8.69 3.81 16.99
N GLN A 51 -9.97 3.85 17.37
CA GLN A 51 -10.52 4.83 18.28
C GLN A 51 -9.85 4.75 19.66
N SER A 52 -9.82 3.56 20.27
CA SER A 52 -9.18 3.37 21.58
C SER A 52 -7.67 3.67 21.58
N THR A 53 -7.00 3.50 20.42
CA THR A 53 -5.58 3.83 20.28
C THR A 53 -5.37 5.35 20.29
N VAL A 54 -6.19 6.11 19.58
CA VAL A 54 -6.13 7.58 19.61
C VAL A 54 -6.37 8.10 21.03
N GLU A 55 -7.36 7.56 21.75
CA GLU A 55 -7.62 7.91 23.14
C GLU A 55 -6.42 7.66 24.06
N LYS A 56 -5.80 6.47 23.95
CA LYS A 56 -4.57 6.14 24.70
C LYS A 56 -3.39 7.04 24.38
N PHE A 57 -3.23 7.44 23.12
CA PHE A 57 -2.19 8.38 22.72
C PHE A 57 -2.43 9.77 23.33
N ARG A 58 -3.68 10.22 23.39
CA ARG A 58 -4.05 11.48 24.08
C ARG A 58 -3.79 11.42 25.60
N GLU A 59 -4.17 10.33 26.25
CA GLU A 59 -3.87 10.10 27.67
C GLU A 59 -2.38 10.15 27.98
N ARG A 60 -1.54 9.72 26.99
CA ARG A 60 -0.07 9.76 27.06
C ARG A 60 0.51 11.11 26.61
N HIS A 61 -0.34 12.06 26.27
CA HIS A 61 0.06 13.41 25.82
C HIS A 61 1.05 13.37 24.64
N VAL A 62 0.85 12.47 23.65
CA VAL A 62 1.66 12.52 22.42
C VAL A 62 1.44 13.85 21.72
N ASP A 63 2.51 14.44 21.15
CA ASP A 63 2.46 15.76 20.52
C ASP A 63 1.78 15.73 19.14
N GLY A 64 1.68 14.54 18.52
CA GLY A 64 1.02 14.36 17.24
C GLY A 64 0.93 12.89 16.82
N LEU A 65 0.20 12.64 15.72
CA LEU A 65 -0.10 11.31 15.23
C LEU A 65 0.33 11.12 13.77
N ILE A 66 0.87 9.93 13.46
CA ILE A 66 0.99 9.44 12.09
C ILE A 66 0.01 8.28 11.93
N ILE A 67 -0.93 8.41 10.97
CA ILE A 67 -2.02 7.46 10.77
C ILE A 67 -1.79 6.73 9.43
N ALA A 68 -1.37 5.46 9.50
CA ALA A 68 -1.17 4.60 8.33
C ALA A 68 -2.35 3.63 8.08
N THR A 69 -3.48 3.86 8.74
CA THR A 69 -4.65 2.98 8.74
C THR A 69 -5.88 3.59 8.09
N ALA A 70 -5.78 4.82 7.58
CA ALA A 70 -6.90 5.58 7.08
C ALA A 70 -7.68 4.82 5.98
N LYS A 71 -9.00 4.87 6.07
CA LYS A 71 -9.92 4.49 4.99
C LYS A 71 -10.19 5.69 4.10
N ARG A 72 -10.70 5.47 2.91
CA ARG A 72 -11.09 6.56 1.98
C ARG A 72 -12.20 7.44 2.55
N GLU A 73 -13.15 6.83 3.26
CA GLU A 73 -14.14 7.51 4.08
C GLU A 73 -13.89 7.08 5.53
N ASP A 74 -13.37 7.98 6.35
CA ASP A 74 -12.87 7.65 7.68
C ASP A 74 -13.30 8.67 8.73
N LYS A 75 -14.27 8.27 9.55
CA LYS A 75 -14.77 9.11 10.65
C LYS A 75 -13.68 9.45 11.67
N LEU A 76 -12.67 8.58 11.86
CA LEU A 76 -11.58 8.85 12.80
C LEU A 76 -10.77 10.08 12.36
N ILE A 77 -10.54 10.22 11.05
CA ILE A 77 -9.85 11.38 10.48
C ILE A 77 -10.64 12.66 10.74
N ASP A 78 -11.97 12.62 10.49
CA ASP A 78 -12.86 13.74 10.77
C ASP A 78 -12.83 14.12 12.26
N ASP A 79 -12.84 13.12 13.15
CA ASP A 79 -12.79 13.32 14.60
C ASP A 79 -11.44 13.93 15.04
N CYS A 80 -10.30 13.40 14.55
CA CYS A 80 -8.97 13.93 14.85
C CYS A 80 -8.82 15.39 14.39
N ARG A 81 -9.31 15.71 13.19
CA ARG A 81 -9.29 17.10 12.66
C ARG A 81 -10.10 18.03 13.53
N ARG A 82 -11.32 17.66 13.90
CA ARG A 82 -12.23 18.47 14.72
C ARG A 82 -11.69 18.75 16.11
N GLU A 83 -10.93 17.80 16.67
CA GLU A 83 -10.35 17.92 18.00
C GLU A 83 -8.99 18.63 18.00
N GLY A 84 -8.48 19.04 16.83
CA GLY A 84 -7.26 19.84 16.71
C GLY A 84 -5.97 19.08 17.08
N THR A 85 -5.97 17.75 17.12
CA THR A 85 -4.75 16.96 17.32
C THR A 85 -3.89 17.03 16.05
N PRO A 86 -2.61 17.48 16.10
CA PRO A 86 -1.75 17.45 14.93
C PRO A 86 -1.59 16.04 14.41
N PHE A 87 -1.88 15.81 13.11
CA PHE A 87 -1.67 14.49 12.50
C PHE A 87 -1.35 14.57 11.01
N VAL A 88 -0.77 13.50 10.51
CA VAL A 88 -0.47 13.27 9.09
C VAL A 88 -0.88 11.86 8.72
N GLN A 89 -1.50 11.70 7.57
CA GLN A 89 -1.77 10.39 6.99
C GLN A 89 -0.55 9.89 6.22
N ALA A 90 -0.18 8.62 6.39
CA ALA A 90 0.93 8.01 5.67
C ALA A 90 0.48 6.70 5.01
N VAL A 91 1.00 6.41 3.81
CA VAL A 91 0.71 5.18 3.04
C VAL A 91 -0.74 5.11 2.54
N ARG A 92 -1.70 5.34 3.43
CA ARG A 92 -3.13 5.39 3.12
C ARG A 92 -3.68 6.76 3.49
N ALA A 93 -4.61 7.27 2.69
CA ALA A 93 -5.27 8.54 2.97
C ALA A 93 -6.79 8.43 2.80
N SER A 94 -7.48 9.26 3.54
CA SER A 94 -8.90 9.54 3.33
C SER A 94 -9.09 10.45 2.09
N ASN A 95 -10.33 10.59 1.66
CA ASN A 95 -10.70 11.51 0.59
C ASN A 95 -10.70 12.99 1.06
N ASP A 96 -10.43 13.26 2.35
CA ASP A 96 -10.36 14.61 2.89
C ASP A 96 -9.07 15.30 2.43
N THR A 97 -9.21 16.37 1.65
CA THR A 97 -8.12 17.16 1.10
C THR A 97 -7.56 18.20 2.07
N ASP A 98 -8.25 18.45 3.18
CA ASP A 98 -7.85 19.40 4.21
C ASP A 98 -6.93 18.77 5.27
N VAL A 99 -6.42 17.58 4.98
CA VAL A 99 -5.52 16.80 5.83
C VAL A 99 -4.23 16.48 5.11
N SER A 100 -3.11 16.73 5.77
CA SER A 100 -1.80 16.38 5.20
C SER A 100 -1.63 14.89 5.03
N SER A 101 -1.08 14.47 3.87
CA SER A 101 -0.81 13.08 3.57
C SER A 101 0.50 12.89 2.80
N VAL A 102 1.17 11.76 3.05
CA VAL A 102 2.34 11.31 2.29
C VAL A 102 2.12 9.89 1.81
N LEU A 103 2.11 9.71 0.51
CA LEU A 103 1.73 8.48 -0.16
C LEU A 103 2.79 8.08 -1.20
N SER A 104 2.83 6.82 -1.60
CA SER A 104 3.37 6.45 -2.92
C SER A 104 2.32 6.77 -3.99
N ASP A 105 2.76 7.03 -5.23
CA ASP A 105 1.82 7.21 -6.35
C ASP A 105 1.37 5.84 -6.88
N GLU A 106 0.39 5.28 -6.18
CA GLU A 106 -0.18 3.96 -6.45
C GLU A 106 -0.81 3.88 -7.86
N HIS A 107 -1.36 4.99 -8.33
CA HIS A 107 -1.95 5.07 -9.67
C HIS A 107 -0.88 4.94 -10.77
N ILE A 108 0.24 5.65 -10.63
CA ILE A 108 1.38 5.52 -11.55
C ILE A 108 1.95 4.10 -11.46
N GLY A 109 2.11 3.55 -10.26
CA GLY A 109 2.59 2.18 -10.07
C GLY A 109 1.72 1.14 -10.78
N GLY A 110 0.40 1.19 -10.61
CA GLY A 110 -0.55 0.30 -11.30
C GLY A 110 -0.48 0.43 -12.83
N ASN A 111 -0.32 1.65 -13.35
CA ASN A 111 -0.13 1.87 -14.78
C ASN A 111 1.21 1.30 -15.29
N MET A 112 2.31 1.41 -14.50
CA MET A 112 3.61 0.82 -14.84
C MET A 112 3.52 -0.71 -15.00
N VAL A 113 2.81 -1.40 -14.10
CA VAL A 113 2.59 -2.85 -14.18
C VAL A 113 1.98 -3.25 -15.52
N ILE A 114 0.90 -2.57 -15.91
CA ILE A 114 0.19 -2.90 -17.16
C ILE A 114 1.01 -2.52 -18.38
N SER A 115 1.70 -1.38 -18.34
CA SER A 115 2.60 -0.99 -19.43
C SER A 115 3.69 -2.04 -19.67
N HIS A 116 4.31 -2.54 -18.61
CA HIS A 116 5.32 -3.60 -18.68
C HIS A 116 4.74 -4.90 -19.28
N LEU A 117 3.61 -5.37 -18.77
CA LEU A 117 2.98 -6.59 -19.27
C LEU A 117 2.52 -6.47 -20.72
N ALA A 118 1.98 -5.30 -21.10
CA ALA A 118 1.58 -5.05 -22.50
C ALA A 118 2.78 -5.01 -23.44
N GLN A 119 3.94 -4.45 -23.04
CA GLN A 119 5.18 -4.50 -23.79
C GLN A 119 5.68 -5.94 -24.04
N LEU A 120 5.43 -6.85 -23.08
CA LEU A 120 5.71 -8.28 -23.22
C LEU A 120 4.65 -9.04 -24.04
N GLY A 121 3.66 -8.35 -24.59
CA GLY A 121 2.64 -8.91 -25.47
C GLY A 121 1.40 -9.46 -24.74
N HIS A 122 1.30 -9.31 -23.43
CA HIS A 122 0.13 -9.74 -22.67
C HIS A 122 -1.09 -8.86 -22.99
N LYS A 123 -2.17 -9.48 -23.41
CA LYS A 123 -3.44 -8.81 -23.74
C LYS A 123 -4.57 -9.16 -22.77
N ARG A 124 -4.47 -10.29 -22.11
CA ARG A 124 -5.42 -10.78 -21.11
C ARG A 124 -4.69 -10.87 -19.78
N ILE A 125 -4.87 -9.86 -18.96
CA ILE A 125 -4.20 -9.68 -17.68
C ILE A 125 -5.24 -9.84 -16.59
N ALA A 126 -5.06 -10.82 -15.72
CA ALA A 126 -5.88 -10.96 -14.52
C ALA A 126 -5.39 -10.01 -13.43
N TYR A 127 -6.29 -9.56 -12.58
CA TYR A 127 -5.96 -8.71 -11.46
C TYR A 127 -6.55 -9.26 -10.16
N VAL A 128 -5.69 -9.63 -9.23
CA VAL A 128 -6.01 -9.95 -7.84
C VAL A 128 -5.91 -8.65 -7.05
N ALA A 129 -7.03 -7.94 -6.98
CA ALA A 129 -7.09 -6.56 -6.50
C ALA A 129 -7.22 -6.48 -4.98
N GLY A 130 -6.47 -5.59 -4.34
CA GLY A 130 -6.61 -5.32 -2.91
C GLY A 130 -7.90 -4.57 -2.55
N PRO A 131 -8.15 -4.39 -1.23
CA PRO A 131 -9.36 -3.77 -0.69
C PRO A 131 -9.61 -2.36 -1.22
N GLN A 132 -10.79 -2.11 -1.78
CA GLN A 132 -11.15 -0.84 -2.40
C GLN A 132 -11.54 0.25 -1.38
N LEU A 133 -11.71 -0.12 -0.13
CA LEU A 133 -11.95 0.82 0.96
C LEU A 133 -10.70 1.64 1.34
N PHE A 134 -9.50 1.15 0.99
CA PHE A 134 -8.23 1.87 1.19
C PHE A 134 -7.77 2.55 -0.09
N SER A 135 -7.14 3.71 0.04
CA SER A 135 -6.60 4.45 -1.10
C SER A 135 -5.60 3.63 -1.90
N THR A 136 -4.77 2.80 -1.25
CA THR A 136 -3.81 1.92 -1.92
C THR A 136 -4.47 0.94 -2.88
N GLY A 137 -5.50 0.19 -2.44
CA GLY A 137 -6.22 -0.75 -3.31
C GLY A 137 -6.97 -0.04 -4.44
N TYR A 138 -7.63 1.07 -4.12
CA TYR A 138 -8.40 1.86 -5.07
C TYR A 138 -7.50 2.50 -6.15
N GLU A 139 -6.43 3.19 -5.76
CA GLU A 139 -5.55 3.87 -6.70
C GLU A 139 -4.76 2.87 -7.58
N ARG A 140 -4.34 1.72 -7.05
CA ARG A 140 -3.74 0.63 -7.84
C ARG A 140 -4.71 0.13 -8.91
N TYR A 141 -6.01 -0.01 -8.57
CA TYR A 141 -7.02 -0.41 -9.54
C TYR A 141 -7.27 0.68 -10.59
N GLN A 142 -7.32 1.96 -10.21
CA GLN A 142 -7.42 3.05 -11.18
C GLN A 142 -6.20 3.08 -12.12
N GLY A 143 -5.01 2.84 -11.59
CA GLY A 143 -3.78 2.69 -12.37
C GLY A 143 -3.82 1.51 -13.34
N PHE A 144 -4.37 0.36 -12.91
CA PHE A 144 -4.64 -0.79 -13.78
C PHE A 144 -5.56 -0.40 -14.95
N LEU A 145 -6.68 0.25 -14.67
CA LEU A 145 -7.63 0.67 -15.70
C LEU A 145 -6.99 1.67 -16.69
N GLN A 146 -6.24 2.64 -16.16
CA GLN A 146 -5.53 3.61 -17.00
C GLN A 146 -4.45 2.94 -17.87
N GLY A 147 -3.69 2.00 -17.30
CA GLY A 147 -2.69 1.22 -18.03
C GLY A 147 -3.31 0.39 -19.16
N MET A 148 -4.41 -0.30 -18.91
CA MET A 148 -5.17 -1.04 -19.93
C MET A 148 -5.61 -0.10 -21.06
N LYS A 149 -6.17 1.05 -20.73
CA LYS A 149 -6.57 2.07 -21.71
C LYS A 149 -5.38 2.56 -22.54
N ASN A 150 -4.27 2.89 -21.90
CA ASN A 150 -3.06 3.39 -22.57
C ASN A 150 -2.47 2.35 -23.53
N ALA A 151 -2.55 1.06 -23.18
CA ALA A 151 -2.12 -0.04 -24.03
C ALA A 151 -3.15 -0.45 -25.12
N GLY A 152 -4.28 0.24 -25.22
CA GLY A 152 -5.36 -0.12 -26.16
C GLY A 152 -6.08 -1.43 -25.81
N LEU A 153 -5.96 -1.88 -24.57
CA LEU A 153 -6.56 -3.11 -24.05
C LEU A 153 -7.89 -2.81 -23.35
N LYS A 154 -8.81 -3.78 -23.38
CA LYS A 154 -10.06 -3.69 -22.63
C LYS A 154 -9.97 -4.53 -21.36
N PRO A 155 -10.21 -3.94 -20.17
CA PRO A 155 -10.33 -4.72 -18.94
C PRO A 155 -11.49 -5.72 -19.07
N ASP A 156 -11.25 -6.97 -18.71
CA ASP A 156 -12.29 -8.00 -18.60
C ASP A 156 -12.67 -8.14 -17.11
N ARG A 157 -13.93 -7.87 -16.78
CA ARG A 157 -14.40 -7.92 -15.39
C ARG A 157 -14.29 -9.33 -14.78
N ASP A 158 -14.40 -10.37 -15.63
CA ASP A 158 -14.26 -11.75 -15.19
C ASP A 158 -12.80 -12.11 -14.81
N LEU A 159 -11.83 -11.25 -15.15
CA LEU A 159 -10.41 -11.38 -14.80
C LEU A 159 -9.99 -10.46 -13.64
N VAL A 160 -10.94 -9.81 -12.96
CA VAL A 160 -10.65 -8.97 -11.78
C VAL A 160 -11.35 -9.56 -10.57
N VAL A 161 -10.57 -9.92 -9.55
CA VAL A 161 -11.10 -10.38 -8.26
C VAL A 161 -10.71 -9.38 -7.19
N PHE A 162 -11.72 -8.74 -6.56
CA PHE A 162 -11.50 -7.86 -5.43
C PHE A 162 -11.44 -8.67 -4.14
N CYS A 163 -10.42 -8.42 -3.34
CA CYS A 163 -10.15 -9.08 -2.08
C CYS A 163 -10.43 -8.13 -0.92
N ASP A 164 -10.77 -8.67 0.24
CA ASP A 164 -11.09 -7.89 1.43
C ASP A 164 -9.84 -7.53 2.24
N GLU A 165 -8.73 -8.28 2.04
CA GLU A 165 -7.46 -8.08 2.73
C GLU A 165 -6.27 -8.21 1.77
N PHE A 166 -5.13 -7.60 2.17
CA PHE A 166 -3.84 -7.84 1.54
C PHE A 166 -3.16 -9.05 2.22
N SER A 167 -3.63 -10.26 1.93
CA SER A 167 -3.11 -11.48 2.52
C SER A 167 -2.74 -12.53 1.47
N GLU A 168 -1.88 -13.46 1.85
CA GLU A 168 -1.51 -14.63 1.03
C GLU A 168 -2.73 -15.50 0.73
N GLU A 169 -3.58 -15.73 1.75
CA GLU A 169 -4.80 -16.52 1.61
C GLU A 169 -5.75 -15.93 0.56
N GLU A 170 -5.98 -14.61 0.62
CA GLU A 170 -6.79 -13.92 -0.40
C GLU A 170 -6.16 -14.02 -1.80
N GLY A 171 -4.84 -13.91 -1.89
CA GLY A 171 -4.09 -14.10 -3.13
C GLY A 171 -4.32 -15.48 -3.74
N ARG A 172 -4.23 -16.53 -2.91
CA ARG A 172 -4.47 -17.93 -3.29
C ARG A 172 -5.92 -18.15 -3.73
N ASN A 173 -6.88 -17.75 -2.90
CA ASN A 173 -8.31 -17.94 -3.17
C ASN A 173 -8.77 -17.21 -4.44
N ALA A 174 -8.27 -15.98 -4.67
CA ALA A 174 -8.58 -15.22 -5.88
C ALA A 174 -8.00 -15.89 -7.13
N THR A 175 -6.76 -16.41 -7.04
CA THR A 175 -6.11 -17.11 -8.16
C THR A 175 -6.84 -18.40 -8.49
N SER A 176 -7.25 -19.18 -7.50
CA SER A 176 -8.08 -20.39 -7.68
C SER A 176 -9.38 -20.08 -8.43
N LYS A 177 -10.08 -19.00 -8.03
CA LYS A 177 -11.30 -18.52 -8.74
C LYS A 177 -11.01 -18.16 -10.20
N LEU A 178 -9.89 -17.47 -10.47
CA LEU A 178 -9.49 -17.09 -11.83
C LEU A 178 -9.17 -18.31 -12.69
N LEU A 179 -8.45 -19.30 -12.17
CA LEU A 179 -8.09 -20.54 -12.88
C LEU A 179 -9.32 -21.42 -13.17
N ALA A 180 -10.26 -21.52 -12.22
CA ALA A 180 -11.53 -22.22 -12.41
C ALA A 180 -12.46 -21.51 -13.41
N GLY A 181 -12.21 -20.23 -13.71
CA GLY A 181 -13.00 -19.42 -14.64
C GLY A 181 -12.85 -19.88 -16.10
N ARG A 182 -13.82 -19.47 -16.94
CA ARG A 182 -13.81 -19.78 -18.38
C ARG A 182 -12.83 -18.91 -19.18
N LYS A 183 -12.37 -17.80 -18.63
CA LYS A 183 -11.51 -16.84 -19.31
C LYS A 183 -10.06 -17.21 -19.10
N LYS A 184 -9.34 -17.31 -20.21
CA LYS A 184 -7.88 -17.52 -20.15
C LYS A 184 -7.16 -16.20 -19.99
N PHE A 185 -6.09 -16.19 -19.20
CA PHE A 185 -5.17 -15.07 -19.03
C PHE A 185 -3.73 -15.54 -19.15
N THR A 186 -2.81 -14.62 -19.38
CA THR A 186 -1.39 -14.93 -19.56
C THR A 186 -0.51 -14.21 -18.55
N ALA A 187 -1.10 -13.31 -17.79
CA ALA A 187 -0.42 -12.60 -16.70
C ALA A 187 -1.38 -12.34 -15.55
N VAL A 188 -0.82 -12.24 -14.35
CA VAL A 188 -1.50 -11.82 -13.12
C VAL A 188 -0.81 -10.58 -12.56
N TYR A 189 -1.57 -9.53 -12.31
CA TYR A 189 -1.18 -8.46 -11.42
C TYR A 189 -1.72 -8.79 -10.03
N ALA A 190 -0.84 -9.01 -9.07
CA ALA A 190 -1.19 -9.18 -7.65
C ALA A 190 -1.18 -7.83 -6.94
N GLY A 191 -2.19 -7.56 -6.12
CA GLY A 191 -2.39 -6.29 -5.44
C GLY A 191 -1.21 -5.84 -4.58
N ASN A 192 -0.43 -6.79 -4.05
CA ASN A 192 0.89 -6.58 -3.44
C ASN A 192 1.70 -7.89 -3.41
N ASP A 193 2.94 -7.84 -2.87
CA ASP A 193 3.84 -8.98 -2.83
C ASP A 193 3.38 -10.08 -1.87
N ILE A 194 2.62 -9.77 -0.82
CA ILE A 194 2.02 -10.80 0.06
C ILE A 194 0.95 -11.56 -0.70
N MET A 195 0.09 -10.88 -1.45
CA MET A 195 -0.90 -11.53 -2.30
C MET A 195 -0.21 -12.34 -3.42
N ALA A 196 0.93 -11.87 -3.93
CA ALA A 196 1.72 -12.59 -4.92
C ALA A 196 2.23 -13.93 -4.39
N LEU A 197 2.52 -14.09 -3.08
CA LEU A 197 2.84 -15.39 -2.49
C LEU A 197 1.70 -16.41 -2.75
N GLY A 198 0.46 -16.01 -2.43
CA GLY A 198 -0.71 -16.86 -2.67
C GLY A 198 -0.96 -17.15 -4.15
N VAL A 199 -0.65 -16.17 -5.04
CA VAL A 199 -0.70 -16.38 -6.50
C VAL A 199 0.30 -17.47 -6.91
N TYR A 200 1.55 -17.40 -6.42
CA TYR A 200 2.58 -18.40 -6.72
C TYR A 200 2.19 -19.79 -6.24
N ASP A 201 1.72 -19.89 -5.01
CA ASP A 201 1.31 -21.16 -4.41
C ASP A 201 0.22 -21.85 -5.23
N GLU A 202 -0.81 -21.10 -5.66
CA GLU A 202 -1.91 -21.66 -6.43
C GLU A 202 -1.48 -22.03 -7.85
N LEU A 203 -0.62 -21.22 -8.50
CA LEU A 203 -0.06 -21.59 -9.81
C LEU A 203 0.78 -22.85 -9.72
N GLU A 204 1.60 -23.00 -8.67
CA GLU A 204 2.42 -24.21 -8.46
C GLU A 204 1.55 -25.45 -8.20
N ALA A 205 0.49 -25.31 -7.39
CA ALA A 205 -0.46 -26.40 -7.11
C ALA A 205 -1.13 -26.92 -8.39
N ASP A 206 -1.41 -26.05 -9.36
CA ASP A 206 -1.98 -26.40 -10.67
C ASP A 206 -0.91 -26.79 -11.72
N GLY A 207 0.38 -26.87 -11.32
CA GLY A 207 1.48 -27.22 -12.21
C GLY A 207 1.84 -26.14 -13.25
N ILE A 208 1.40 -24.91 -13.03
CA ILE A 208 1.63 -23.75 -13.90
C ILE A 208 2.91 -23.05 -13.46
N LYS A 209 3.84 -22.83 -14.39
CA LYS A 209 5.15 -22.23 -14.10
C LYS A 209 5.07 -20.72 -14.20
N CYS A 210 5.23 -20.04 -13.04
CA CYS A 210 5.36 -18.58 -12.98
C CYS A 210 6.52 -18.11 -13.88
N GLY A 211 6.30 -16.98 -14.57
CA GLY A 211 7.27 -16.37 -15.48
C GLY A 211 7.40 -17.08 -16.85
N LYS A 212 7.01 -18.35 -16.94
CA LYS A 212 7.09 -19.14 -18.17
C LYS A 212 5.72 -19.36 -18.83
N ASP A 213 4.73 -19.76 -18.06
CA ASP A 213 3.38 -20.07 -18.53
C ASP A 213 2.42 -18.90 -18.21
N ILE A 214 2.57 -18.32 -17.02
CA ILE A 214 1.85 -17.12 -16.58
C ILE A 214 2.87 -16.15 -15.96
N SER A 215 2.87 -14.89 -16.43
CA SER A 215 3.65 -13.81 -15.81
C SER A 215 2.95 -13.32 -14.55
N VAL A 216 3.73 -12.98 -13.49
CA VAL A 216 3.21 -12.42 -12.26
C VAL A 216 3.96 -11.14 -11.93
N VAL A 217 3.22 -10.07 -11.57
CA VAL A 217 3.77 -8.82 -11.07
C VAL A 217 3.15 -8.51 -9.72
N GLY A 218 3.97 -8.16 -8.74
CA GLY A 218 3.58 -7.71 -7.41
C GLY A 218 3.59 -6.19 -7.23
N PHE A 219 3.54 -5.77 -5.97
CA PHE A 219 3.62 -4.37 -5.56
C PHE A 219 4.21 -4.28 -4.15
N ASP A 220 4.97 -3.23 -3.83
CA ASP A 220 5.66 -2.83 -2.62
C ASP A 220 7.16 -3.14 -2.62
N ASP A 221 7.66 -4.12 -3.39
CA ASP A 221 9.05 -4.61 -3.41
C ASP A 221 9.53 -4.98 -2.00
N MET A 222 8.78 -5.88 -1.37
CA MET A 222 9.08 -6.35 -0.01
C MET A 222 10.45 -7.03 0.07
N PRO A 223 11.12 -7.06 1.25
CA PRO A 223 12.48 -7.58 1.41
C PRO A 223 12.71 -9.02 0.92
N PHE A 224 11.65 -9.79 0.72
CA PHE A 224 11.69 -11.15 0.19
C PHE A 224 11.30 -11.27 -1.29
N ALA A 225 11.00 -10.18 -2.00
CA ALA A 225 10.55 -10.22 -3.39
C ALA A 225 11.59 -10.86 -4.33
N ASP A 226 12.88 -10.74 -4.03
CA ASP A 226 13.98 -11.39 -4.75
C ASP A 226 14.17 -12.88 -4.38
N LYS A 227 13.49 -13.37 -3.34
CA LYS A 227 13.54 -14.78 -2.86
C LYS A 227 12.41 -15.65 -3.41
N PHE A 228 11.45 -15.06 -4.10
CA PHE A 228 10.48 -15.86 -4.86
C PHE A 228 11.17 -16.77 -5.88
N ASN A 229 10.52 -17.84 -6.27
CA ASN A 229 11.02 -18.74 -7.32
C ASN A 229 9.99 -18.88 -8.45
N PRO A 230 10.22 -18.19 -9.59
CA PRO A 230 11.30 -17.24 -9.91
C PRO A 230 11.18 -15.90 -9.12
N PRO A 231 12.28 -15.10 -8.99
CA PRO A 231 12.24 -13.79 -8.35
C PRO A 231 11.16 -12.86 -8.89
N LEU A 232 10.40 -12.20 -8.00
CA LEU A 232 9.20 -11.44 -8.33
C LEU A 232 9.52 -10.07 -8.95
N THR A 233 8.99 -9.83 -10.13
CA THR A 233 8.85 -8.48 -10.70
C THR A 233 7.80 -7.73 -9.90
N THR A 234 8.12 -6.53 -9.40
CA THR A 234 7.24 -5.80 -8.50
C THR A 234 7.46 -4.30 -8.59
N VAL A 235 6.48 -3.51 -8.17
CA VAL A 235 6.62 -2.06 -8.04
C VAL A 235 7.29 -1.74 -6.72
N HIS A 236 8.46 -1.09 -6.78
CA HIS A 236 9.16 -0.56 -5.61
C HIS A 236 8.50 0.72 -5.12
N THR A 237 7.97 0.71 -3.91
CA THR A 237 7.44 1.89 -3.24
C THR A 237 8.52 2.47 -2.31
N PRO A 238 8.78 3.79 -2.32
CA PRO A 238 9.82 4.41 -1.49
C PRO A 238 9.37 4.55 -0.03
N LEU A 239 9.06 3.43 0.64
CA LEU A 239 8.40 3.40 1.95
C LEU A 239 9.21 4.10 3.06
N VAL A 240 10.54 4.00 3.04
CA VAL A 240 11.40 4.75 3.99
C VAL A 240 11.19 6.25 3.83
N ASN A 241 11.14 6.73 2.58
CA ASN A 241 10.98 8.16 2.29
C ASN A 241 9.55 8.62 2.62
N VAL A 242 8.52 7.76 2.39
CA VAL A 242 7.14 8.04 2.82
C VAL A 242 7.10 8.28 4.32
N GLY A 243 7.73 7.39 5.11
CA GLY A 243 7.79 7.52 6.56
C GLY A 243 8.53 8.78 7.02
N ALA A 244 9.72 9.04 6.47
CA ALA A 244 10.53 10.19 6.83
C ALA A 244 9.81 11.51 6.50
N GLU A 245 9.19 11.60 5.34
CA GLU A 245 8.47 12.81 4.91
C GLU A 245 7.19 13.03 5.73
N ALA A 246 6.47 11.96 6.11
CA ALA A 246 5.32 12.05 6.99
C ALA A 246 5.71 12.59 8.38
N ALA A 247 6.82 12.11 8.95
CA ALA A 247 7.34 12.60 10.21
C ALA A 247 7.77 14.08 10.11
N ARG A 248 8.43 14.48 9.01
CA ARG A 248 8.84 15.87 8.77
C ARG A 248 7.64 16.81 8.73
N ILE A 249 6.60 16.45 7.97
CA ILE A 249 5.36 17.27 7.89
C ILE A 249 4.67 17.32 9.25
N LEU A 250 4.63 16.23 10.00
CA LEU A 250 4.03 16.23 11.33
C LEU A 250 4.78 17.18 12.29
N LEU A 251 6.12 17.18 12.28
CA LEU A 251 6.91 18.10 13.10
C LEU A 251 6.66 19.57 12.75
N GLU A 252 6.47 19.87 11.47
CA GLU A 252 6.07 21.21 11.04
C GLU A 252 4.68 21.57 11.56
N ASN A 253 3.69 20.68 11.44
CA ASN A 253 2.33 20.88 11.94
C ASN A 253 2.28 21.04 13.49
N ILE A 254 3.16 20.32 14.22
CA ILE A 254 3.31 20.50 15.69
C ILE A 254 3.89 21.87 16.03
N SER A 255 4.77 22.39 15.19
CA SER A 255 5.46 23.66 15.41
C SER A 255 4.61 24.85 15.01
N ASP A 256 3.81 24.72 13.98
CA ASP A 256 2.92 25.74 13.44
C ASP A 256 1.58 25.10 13.02
N PRO A 257 0.55 25.20 13.88
CA PRO A 257 -0.77 24.62 13.61
C PRO A 257 -1.52 25.27 12.43
N ASP A 258 -1.10 26.45 11.97
CA ASP A 258 -1.74 27.18 10.88
C ASP A 258 -1.20 26.80 9.49
N ILE A 259 -0.24 25.86 9.43
CA ILE A 259 0.27 25.35 8.15
C ILE A 259 -0.84 24.67 7.36
N LEU A 260 -0.97 25.05 6.09
CA LEU A 260 -1.93 24.45 5.18
C LEU A 260 -1.62 22.97 4.93
N ALA A 261 -2.67 22.17 4.83
CA ALA A 261 -2.57 20.76 4.49
C ALA A 261 -1.87 20.54 3.14
N ARG A 262 -1.03 19.50 3.08
CA ARG A 262 -0.27 19.14 1.86
C ARG A 262 -0.42 17.65 1.58
N SER A 263 -0.70 17.32 0.33
CA SER A 263 -0.66 15.93 -0.13
C SER A 263 0.58 15.73 -1.00
N ILE A 264 1.47 14.83 -0.56
CA ILE A 264 2.72 14.49 -1.27
C ILE A 264 2.59 13.07 -1.78
N LYS A 265 2.82 12.88 -3.08
CA LYS A 265 2.91 11.57 -3.71
C LYS A 265 4.34 11.33 -4.19
N LEU A 266 5.00 10.31 -3.64
CA LEU A 266 6.34 9.89 -4.04
C LEU A 266 6.24 8.90 -5.20
N LYS A 267 7.10 9.10 -6.19
CA LYS A 267 7.09 8.27 -7.40
C LYS A 267 7.63 6.87 -7.10
N PRO A 268 6.89 5.80 -7.45
CA PRO A 268 7.40 4.43 -7.41
C PRO A 268 8.24 4.11 -8.65
N ASP A 269 8.95 2.97 -8.62
CA ASP A 269 9.70 2.41 -9.73
C ASP A 269 9.33 0.95 -9.95
N LEU A 270 9.43 0.45 -11.19
CA LEU A 270 9.22 -0.97 -11.48
C LEU A 270 10.56 -1.71 -11.44
N ILE A 271 10.65 -2.74 -10.60
CA ILE A 271 11.81 -3.63 -10.50
C ILE A 271 11.49 -4.92 -11.28
N VAL A 272 12.08 -5.04 -12.46
CA VAL A 272 11.87 -6.21 -13.31
C VAL A 272 12.79 -7.34 -12.86
N ARG A 273 12.21 -8.53 -12.64
CA ARG A 273 12.90 -9.77 -12.28
C ARG A 273 12.42 -10.91 -13.21
N ALA A 274 12.47 -12.15 -12.74
CA ALA A 274 12.25 -13.32 -13.59
C ALA A 274 10.81 -13.85 -13.60
N SER A 275 9.88 -13.21 -12.87
CA SER A 275 8.46 -13.63 -12.84
C SER A 275 7.64 -13.17 -14.03
N THR A 276 8.24 -12.44 -14.96
CA THR A 276 7.57 -11.99 -16.17
C THR A 276 8.36 -12.39 -17.41
N GLY A 277 7.67 -12.74 -18.49
CA GLY A 277 8.27 -13.15 -19.76
C GLY A 277 7.38 -12.80 -20.94
N TRP A 278 7.90 -12.96 -22.16
CA TRP A 278 7.12 -12.74 -23.37
C TRP A 278 5.96 -13.73 -23.49
N VAL A 279 4.82 -13.24 -23.94
CA VAL A 279 3.70 -14.10 -24.30
C VAL A 279 4.14 -15.04 -25.43
N LYS A 280 3.84 -16.34 -25.27
CA LYS A 280 4.08 -17.38 -26.27
C LYS A 280 2.91 -17.52 -27.22
#